data_be8b4f8f1c74231b6d5dd3d7d36b2728
#
_entry.id   be8b4f8f1c74231b6d5dd3d7d36b2728
#
_cell.length_a   1.000
_cell.length_b   1.000
_cell.length_c   1.000
_cell.angle_alpha   90.00
_cell.angle_beta   90.00
_cell.angle_gamma   90.00
#
_symmetry.space_group_name_H-M   'P 1'
#
loop_
_entity.id
_entity.type
_entity.pdbx_description
1 polymer ?
#
loop_
_entity_poly.entity_id
_entity_poly.type
_entity_poly.pdbx_seq_one_letter_code
_entity_poly.pdbx_strand_id
1 'polypeptide(L)'
;MLYASTALSLACLELLVHVSADQSPLDFVYTTAVIPMDPAVHDFHGTLRDAESTRRYGQSWAASLTSLAIYVPSVIIPAESNVLVNPVHDAFQDVVWDAPRLFEFDPRLLRGSSAVL
;
A
#
# COMPACT_ATOMS: atom_id res chain seq x y z
N MET A 1 -0.01 10.05 -5.58
CA MET A 1 0.42 9.32 -4.37
C MET A 1 0.39 7.84 -4.64
N LEU A 2 1.45 7.14 -4.28
CA LEU A 2 1.55 5.69 -4.45
C LEU A 2 1.30 5.01 -3.12
N TYR A 3 0.58 3.89 -3.15
CA TYR A 3 0.33 3.05 -1.99
C TYR A 3 1.17 1.79 -2.09
N ALA A 4 1.86 1.48 -1.00
CA ALA A 4 2.66 0.28 -0.88
C ALA A 4 2.45 -0.33 0.50
N SER A 5 2.99 -1.51 0.69
CA SER A 5 2.96 -2.20 1.99
C SER A 5 4.36 -2.68 2.33
N THR A 6 4.61 -2.92 3.60
CA THR A 6 5.93 -3.36 4.07
C THR A 6 6.23 -4.82 3.75
N ALA A 7 5.21 -5.58 3.30
CA ALA A 7 5.37 -6.97 2.90
C ALA A 7 4.42 -7.28 1.75
N LEU A 8 4.82 -8.24 0.91
CA LEU A 8 4.00 -8.69 -0.21
C LEU A 8 2.66 -9.25 0.26
N SER A 9 2.65 -10.00 1.36
CA SER A 9 1.42 -10.55 1.92
C SER A 9 0.43 -9.48 2.33
N LEU A 10 0.88 -8.40 2.94
CA LEU A 10 0.01 -7.30 3.30
C LEU A 10 -0.51 -6.57 2.05
N ALA A 11 0.34 -6.34 1.07
CA ALA A 11 -0.09 -5.76 -0.21
C ALA A 11 -1.17 -6.60 -0.87
N CYS A 12 -1.03 -7.92 -0.80
CA CYS A 12 -2.00 -8.86 -1.31
C CYS A 12 -3.35 -8.72 -0.59
N LEU A 13 -3.36 -8.67 0.74
CA LEU A 13 -4.58 -8.51 1.53
C LEU A 13 -5.26 -7.16 1.26
N GLU A 14 -4.48 -6.09 1.17
CA GLU A 14 -5.00 -4.76 0.86
C GLU A 14 -5.69 -4.75 -0.51
N LEU A 15 -5.10 -5.42 -1.49
CA LEU A 15 -5.67 -5.51 -2.82
C LEU A 15 -6.96 -6.34 -2.83
N LEU A 16 -7.00 -7.46 -2.09
CA LEU A 16 -8.16 -8.34 -2.04
C LEU A 16 -9.43 -7.64 -1.56
N VAL A 17 -9.29 -6.67 -0.66
CA VAL A 17 -10.44 -5.90 -0.16
C VAL A 17 -11.08 -5.08 -1.28
N HIS A 18 -10.31 -4.71 -2.29
CA HIS A 18 -10.77 -3.87 -3.39
C HIS A 18 -11.09 -4.65 -4.68
N VAL A 19 -10.72 -5.93 -4.74
CA VAL A 19 -10.98 -6.75 -5.91
C VAL A 19 -12.39 -7.35 -5.80
N SER A 20 -13.25 -7.06 -6.79
CA SER A 20 -14.54 -7.71 -6.86
C SER A 20 -14.38 -9.15 -7.35
N ALA A 21 -15.35 -10.00 -7.00
CA ALA A 21 -15.35 -11.41 -7.40
C ALA A 21 -15.35 -11.60 -8.93
N ASP A 22 -15.77 -10.59 -9.68
CA ASP A 22 -15.86 -10.62 -11.13
C ASP A 22 -14.56 -10.24 -11.83
N GLN A 23 -13.58 -9.71 -11.10
CA GLN A 23 -12.30 -9.33 -11.69
C GLN A 23 -11.37 -10.53 -11.73
N SER A 24 -10.77 -10.75 -12.91
CA SER A 24 -9.77 -11.79 -13.06
C SER A 24 -8.51 -11.41 -12.29
N PRO A 25 -8.02 -12.26 -11.38
CA PRO A 25 -6.81 -11.97 -10.63
C PRO A 25 -5.53 -12.27 -11.40
N LEU A 26 -5.64 -12.58 -12.70
CA LEU A 26 -4.53 -13.16 -13.45
C LEU A 26 -3.53 -12.14 -13.99
N ASP A 27 -3.87 -10.84 -13.96
CA ASP A 27 -3.07 -9.82 -14.63
C ASP A 27 -2.37 -8.87 -13.67
N PHE A 28 -2.13 -9.31 -12.44
CA PHE A 28 -1.41 -8.48 -11.47
C PHE A 28 0.09 -8.72 -11.55
N VAL A 29 0.83 -7.66 -11.32
CA VAL A 29 2.27 -7.72 -11.13
C VAL A 29 2.61 -7.05 -9.80
N TYR A 30 3.72 -7.44 -9.22
CA TYR A 30 4.25 -6.72 -8.06
C TYR A 30 5.69 -6.28 -8.34
N THR A 31 6.09 -5.25 -7.66
CA THR A 31 7.46 -4.79 -7.64
C THR A 31 7.85 -4.42 -6.22
N THR A 32 9.13 -4.44 -5.94
CA THR A 32 9.66 -3.95 -4.67
C THR A 32 10.46 -2.68 -4.91
N ALA A 33 10.43 -1.82 -3.91
CA ALA A 33 11.16 -0.56 -3.96
C ALA A 33 12.02 -0.42 -2.71
N VAL A 34 13.22 0.08 -2.89
CA VAL A 34 14.07 0.50 -1.78
C VAL A 34 13.95 2.01 -1.67
N ILE A 35 13.44 2.46 -0.52
CA ILE A 35 13.18 3.87 -0.24
C ILE A 35 14.29 4.39 0.68
N PRO A 36 14.90 5.53 0.34
CA PRO A 36 15.88 6.13 1.24
C PRO A 36 15.28 6.43 2.62
N MET A 37 15.97 6.03 3.68
CA MET A 37 15.41 6.11 5.04
C MET A 37 15.60 7.49 5.69
N ASP A 38 16.64 8.21 5.35
CA ASP A 38 16.99 9.45 6.03
C ASP A 38 17.08 10.60 5.04
N PRO A 39 16.45 11.71 5.31
CA PRO A 39 15.37 12.05 6.24
C PRO A 39 13.99 11.93 5.60
N ALA A 40 13.87 11.14 4.56
CA ALA A 40 12.75 11.16 3.63
C ALA A 40 11.55 10.32 4.09
N VAL A 41 11.67 9.54 5.16
CA VAL A 41 10.60 8.66 5.64
C VAL A 41 10.21 9.04 7.06
N HIS A 42 8.92 9.25 7.27
CA HIS A 42 8.36 9.56 8.60
C HIS A 42 7.34 8.51 8.98
N ASP A 43 7.26 8.23 10.27
CA ASP A 43 6.18 7.42 10.82
C ASP A 43 4.97 8.32 11.10
N PHE A 44 3.79 7.75 10.89
CA PHE A 44 2.57 8.41 11.29
C PHE A 44 2.32 8.20 12.78
N HIS A 45 2.04 9.29 13.50
CA HIS A 45 1.84 9.28 14.95
C HIS A 45 0.41 9.60 15.36
N GLY A 46 -0.56 9.38 14.49
CA GLY A 46 -1.96 9.65 14.80
C GLY A 46 -2.81 8.39 14.77
N THR A 47 -4.09 8.57 15.04
CA THR A 47 -5.08 7.50 14.93
C THR A 47 -5.95 7.77 13.70
N LEU A 48 -5.93 6.83 12.76
CA LEU A 48 -6.79 6.86 11.59
C LEU A 48 -7.94 5.89 11.84
N ARG A 49 -9.17 6.43 11.87
CA ARG A 49 -10.37 5.67 12.27
C ARG A 49 -11.15 5.12 11.10
N ASP A 50 -11.00 5.72 9.92
CA ASP A 50 -11.75 5.34 8.75
C ASP A 50 -10.98 5.70 7.47
N ALA A 51 -11.50 5.22 6.33
CA ALA A 51 -10.85 5.42 5.03
C ALA A 51 -10.83 6.89 4.62
N GLU A 52 -11.83 7.68 5.02
CA GLU A 52 -11.88 9.10 4.68
C GLU A 52 -10.82 9.90 5.42
N SER A 53 -10.63 9.63 6.71
CA SER A 53 -9.60 10.28 7.52
C SER A 53 -8.21 9.95 6.97
N THR A 54 -7.99 8.70 6.61
CA THR A 54 -6.73 8.24 6.01
C THR A 54 -6.46 8.96 4.70
N ARG A 55 -7.48 9.08 3.85
CA ARG A 55 -7.35 9.76 2.56
C ARG A 55 -7.03 11.24 2.74
N ARG A 56 -7.74 11.92 3.62
CA ARG A 56 -7.49 13.33 3.92
C ARG A 56 -6.09 13.57 4.46
N TYR A 57 -5.66 12.73 5.36
CA TYR A 57 -4.31 12.82 5.90
C TYR A 57 -3.27 12.65 4.80
N GLY A 58 -3.44 11.64 3.96
CA GLY A 58 -2.52 11.37 2.86
C GLY A 58 -2.45 12.51 1.86
N GLN A 59 -3.59 13.11 1.50
CA GLN A 59 -3.63 14.25 0.58
C GLN A 59 -2.93 15.47 1.17
N SER A 60 -3.20 15.77 2.43
CA SER A 60 -2.56 16.88 3.13
C SER A 60 -1.05 16.69 3.23
N TRP A 61 -0.62 15.49 3.58
CA TRP A 61 0.80 15.15 3.66
C TRP A 61 1.47 15.28 2.28
N ALA A 62 0.86 14.74 1.24
CA ALA A 62 1.42 14.79 -0.11
C ALA A 62 1.58 16.23 -0.59
N ALA A 63 0.60 17.08 -0.31
CA ALA A 63 0.65 18.49 -0.69
C ALA A 63 1.73 19.26 0.05
N SER A 64 2.08 18.82 1.26
CA SER A 64 3.09 19.50 2.08
C SER A 64 4.52 19.31 1.60
N LEU A 65 4.81 18.25 0.83
CA LEU A 65 6.14 17.88 0.35
C LEU A 65 7.19 17.73 1.46
N THR A 66 6.75 17.42 2.68
CA THR A 66 7.65 17.35 3.83
C THR A 66 8.51 16.09 3.87
N SER A 67 8.03 15.01 3.25
CA SER A 67 8.79 13.76 3.18
C SER A 67 8.44 12.98 1.92
N LEU A 68 9.34 12.09 1.52
CA LEU A 68 9.13 11.21 0.37
C LEU A 68 8.06 10.16 0.67
N ALA A 69 8.09 9.60 1.85
CA ALA A 69 7.21 8.51 2.24
C ALA A 69 6.81 8.62 3.69
N ILE A 70 5.69 7.99 4.03
CA ILE A 70 5.19 7.94 5.40
C ILE A 70 4.58 6.57 5.68
N TYR A 71 4.86 6.02 6.86
CA TYR A 71 4.25 4.80 7.32
C TYR A 71 2.90 5.13 7.96
N VAL A 72 1.88 4.38 7.57
CA VAL A 72 0.54 4.49 8.16
C VAL A 72 0.05 3.09 8.56
N PRO A 73 -0.69 2.97 9.66
CA PRO A 73 -1.22 1.67 10.05
C PRO A 73 -2.15 1.10 8.98
N SER A 74 -2.05 -0.20 8.76
CA SER A 74 -3.02 -0.89 7.92
C SER A 74 -4.37 -0.96 8.65
N VAL A 75 -5.46 -0.70 7.92
CA VAL A 75 -6.81 -0.88 8.44
C VAL A 75 -7.14 -2.37 8.58
N ILE A 76 -6.57 -3.18 7.69
CA ILE A 76 -6.83 -4.63 7.65
C ILE A 76 -6.04 -5.37 8.72
N ILE A 77 -4.76 -5.04 8.84
CA ILE A 77 -3.86 -5.63 9.84
C ILE A 77 -3.24 -4.49 10.65
N PRO A 78 -3.92 -4.03 11.71
CA PRO A 78 -3.47 -2.84 12.44
C PRO A 78 -2.07 -2.93 13.06
N ALA A 79 -1.55 -4.15 13.23
CA ALA A 79 -0.19 -4.36 13.72
C ALA A 79 0.88 -4.13 12.64
N GLU A 80 0.47 -3.96 11.38
CA GLU A 80 1.37 -3.77 10.24
C GLU A 80 1.13 -2.42 9.60
N SER A 81 2.05 -2.00 8.74
CA SER A 81 1.99 -0.67 8.15
C SER A 81 1.96 -0.74 6.63
N ASN A 82 1.17 0.16 6.07
CA ASN A 82 1.30 0.55 4.68
C ASN A 82 2.26 1.73 4.55
N VAL A 83 2.71 1.98 3.34
CA VAL A 83 3.64 3.06 3.03
C VAL A 83 3.02 3.91 1.94
N LEU A 84 2.87 5.19 2.21
CA LEU A 84 2.46 6.16 1.21
C LEU A 84 3.71 6.81 0.63
N VAL A 85 3.83 6.85 -0.68
CA VAL A 85 4.98 7.43 -1.36
C VAL A 85 4.52 8.60 -2.23
N ASN A 86 5.21 9.72 -2.11
CA ASN A 86 4.89 10.93 -2.88
C ASN A 86 5.80 11.02 -4.11
N PRO A 87 5.29 10.73 -5.32
CA PRO A 87 6.12 10.75 -6.52
C PRO A 87 6.53 12.15 -6.97
N VAL A 88 5.92 13.18 -6.39
CA VAL A 88 6.28 14.58 -6.71
C VAL A 88 7.43 15.08 -5.85
N HIS A 89 7.77 14.36 -4.78
CA HIS A 89 8.88 14.74 -3.92
C HIS A 89 10.22 14.58 -4.65
N ASP A 90 11.16 15.51 -4.41
CA ASP A 90 12.46 15.50 -5.10
C ASP A 90 13.24 14.21 -4.90
N ALA A 91 13.14 13.61 -3.72
CA ALA A 91 13.84 12.36 -3.40
C ALA A 91 13.22 11.12 -4.08
N PHE A 92 12.08 11.25 -4.76
CA PHE A 92 11.47 10.11 -5.45
C PHE A 92 12.41 9.51 -6.50
N GLN A 93 13.24 10.33 -7.11
CA GLN A 93 14.24 9.87 -8.09
C GLN A 93 15.27 8.90 -7.48
N ASP A 94 15.42 8.92 -6.16
CA ASP A 94 16.39 8.07 -5.45
C ASP A 94 15.80 6.72 -5.04
N VAL A 95 14.52 6.50 -5.28
CA VAL A 95 13.85 5.20 -5.03
C VAL A 95 14.37 4.19 -6.04
N VAL A 96 14.83 3.05 -5.55
CA VAL A 96 15.32 1.98 -6.42
C VAL A 96 14.24 0.93 -6.57
N TRP A 97 13.82 0.70 -7.81
CA TRP A 97 12.74 -0.24 -8.15
C TRP A 97 13.31 -1.54 -8.68
N ASP A 98 12.74 -2.66 -8.22
CA ASP A 98 13.01 -3.96 -8.79
C ASP A 98 12.20 -4.17 -10.06
N ALA A 99 12.61 -5.15 -10.87
CA ALA A 99 11.82 -5.52 -12.04
C ALA A 99 10.46 -6.08 -11.64
N PRO A 100 9.37 -5.70 -12.31
CA PRO A 100 8.06 -6.25 -12.01
C PRO A 100 8.02 -7.76 -12.21
N ARG A 101 7.29 -8.46 -11.34
CA ARG A 101 7.09 -9.90 -11.39
C ARG A 101 5.62 -10.21 -11.43
N LEU A 102 5.26 -11.25 -12.17
CA LEU A 102 3.88 -11.71 -12.21
C LEU A 102 3.45 -12.23 -10.85
N PHE A 103 2.21 -11.95 -10.50
CA PHE A 103 1.60 -12.40 -9.26
C PHE A 103 0.21 -12.96 -9.55
N GLU A 104 -0.05 -14.16 -9.05
CA GLU A 104 -1.36 -14.79 -9.10
C GLU A 104 -1.86 -15.04 -7.69
N PHE A 105 -3.11 -14.67 -7.44
CA PHE A 105 -3.78 -15.03 -6.19
C PHE A 105 -4.09 -16.52 -6.20
N ASP A 106 -3.85 -17.18 -5.07
CA ASP A 106 -4.37 -18.52 -4.87
C ASP A 106 -5.90 -18.47 -4.99
N PRO A 107 -6.51 -19.34 -5.82
CA PRO A 107 -7.95 -19.31 -6.04
C PRO A 107 -8.78 -19.43 -4.76
N ARG A 108 -8.24 -20.03 -3.71
CA ARG A 108 -8.92 -20.17 -2.42
C ARG A 108 -9.15 -18.82 -1.75
N LEU A 109 -8.29 -17.84 -1.99
CA LEU A 109 -8.45 -16.48 -1.46
C LEU A 109 -9.61 -15.74 -2.11
N LEU A 110 -10.03 -16.17 -3.30
CA LEU A 110 -11.05 -15.50 -4.09
C LEU A 110 -12.41 -16.19 -3.97
N ARG A 111 -12.52 -17.22 -3.15
CA ARG A 111 -13.80 -17.85 -2.88
C ARG A 111 -14.70 -16.84 -2.19
N GLY A 112 -15.85 -16.60 -2.81
CA GLY A 112 -16.82 -15.67 -2.27
C GLY A 112 -17.39 -16.14 -0.94
N SER A 113 -18.12 -15.23 -0.30
CA SER A 113 -18.78 -15.45 0.98
C SER A 113 -19.87 -16.52 0.97
N SER A 114 -20.12 -17.13 -0.17
CA SER A 114 -21.09 -18.22 -0.32
C SER A 114 -20.54 -19.58 0.10
N ALA A 115 -19.33 -19.65 0.59
CA ALA A 115 -18.80 -20.89 1.16
C ALA A 115 -19.62 -21.24 2.39
N VAL A 116 -20.44 -22.28 2.25
CA VAL A 116 -21.17 -22.85 3.38
C VAL A 116 -20.24 -23.83 4.07
N LEU A 117 -20.01 -23.56 5.30
CA LEU A 117 -19.24 -24.46 6.14
C LEU A 117 -20.12 -25.53 6.72
#